data_a69127b4e3a26a86debcf6274e0492ee
#
_entry.id   a69127b4e3a26a86debcf6274e0492ee
#
_cell.length_a   1.000
_cell.length_b   1.000
_cell.length_c   1.000
_cell.angle_alpha   90.00
_cell.angle_beta   90.00
_cell.angle_gamma   90.00
#
_symmetry.space_group_name_H-M   'P 1'
#
loop_
_entity.id
_entity.type
_entity.pdbx_description
1 polymer ?
#
loop_
_entity_poly.entity_id
_entity_poly.type
_entity_poly.pdbx_seq_one_letter_code
_entity_poly.pdbx_strand_id
1 'polypeptide(L)'
;MKTLHFGAGNIGRGFIGKLLADASHQVTFADVNETLIDQLNHRQEYKVHVVGTDQKLDVVRNVAAVSSAGHEVIARIITADLVTTAVGPNILDKIASTLAKGLQARFDAGNLTPLNVIACENMVRGTSHLKEEVLKYLPVAYHATLEQCVGFVDSAVDRIVPPAAANDDPLEVTVESFSEWIVDRTQFKGELPQVAGMEPTDNLMAFVERKLFTLNTGHIVTAYLGKLRGYHTVREAIEDPLIRSKVRRAMEESGAVQIGRAHV
;
A
#
# COMPACT_ATOMS: atom_id res chain seq x y z
N MET A 1 -5.60 -11.01 13.52
CA MET A 1 -6.48 -10.91 12.35
C MET A 1 -5.86 -11.68 11.20
N LYS A 2 -6.69 -12.22 10.30
CA LYS A 2 -6.23 -12.85 9.03
C LYS A 2 -6.21 -11.79 7.94
N THR A 3 -5.05 -11.50 7.39
CA THR A 3 -4.91 -10.49 6.36
C THR A 3 -4.43 -11.09 5.05
N LEU A 4 -5.11 -10.76 3.96
CA LEU A 4 -4.68 -11.05 2.61
C LEU A 4 -4.08 -9.77 2.01
N HIS A 5 -2.83 -9.83 1.56
CA HIS A 5 -2.14 -8.70 0.93
C HIS A 5 -1.81 -9.02 -0.52
N PHE A 6 -2.42 -8.30 -1.46
CA PHE A 6 -2.09 -8.43 -2.87
C PHE A 6 -0.80 -7.66 -3.19
N GLY A 7 0.17 -8.38 -3.75
CA GLY A 7 1.50 -7.87 -4.09
C GLY A 7 2.55 -8.22 -3.04
N ALA A 8 3.39 -9.22 -3.32
CA ALA A 8 4.52 -9.58 -2.48
C ALA A 8 5.83 -8.89 -2.90
N GLY A 9 5.74 -7.80 -3.68
CA GLY A 9 6.88 -6.99 -4.09
C GLY A 9 7.54 -6.25 -2.92
N ASN A 10 8.52 -5.42 -3.24
CA ASN A 10 9.31 -4.70 -2.21
C ASN A 10 8.44 -3.80 -1.33
N ILE A 11 7.45 -3.09 -1.89
CA ILE A 11 6.53 -2.25 -1.13
C ILE A 11 5.62 -3.12 -0.25
N GLY A 12 5.05 -4.20 -0.81
CA GLY A 12 4.18 -5.10 -0.06
C GLY A 12 4.88 -5.72 1.15
N ARG A 13 6.07 -6.29 0.96
CA ARG A 13 6.84 -6.88 2.05
C ARG A 13 7.49 -5.83 2.97
N GLY A 14 8.10 -4.79 2.39
CA GLY A 14 8.89 -3.81 3.13
C GLY A 14 8.06 -2.77 3.88
N PHE A 15 6.80 -2.61 3.56
CA PHE A 15 5.94 -1.60 4.18
C PHE A 15 4.68 -2.21 4.79
N ILE A 16 3.62 -2.37 4.01
CA ILE A 16 2.30 -2.75 4.53
C ILE A 16 2.33 -4.13 5.19
N GLY A 17 2.89 -5.14 4.52
CA GLY A 17 2.99 -6.49 5.06
C GLY A 17 3.80 -6.55 6.35
N LYS A 18 4.88 -5.75 6.45
CA LYS A 18 5.66 -5.62 7.68
C LYS A 18 4.83 -5.04 8.82
N LEU A 19 4.16 -3.91 8.61
CA LEU A 19 3.33 -3.27 9.65
C LEU A 19 2.23 -4.21 10.15
N LEU A 20 1.59 -4.94 9.25
CA LEU A 20 0.56 -5.92 9.59
C LEU A 20 1.11 -7.10 10.39
N ALA A 21 2.27 -7.64 10.00
CA ALA A 21 2.92 -8.73 10.73
C ALA A 21 3.40 -8.27 12.12
N ASP A 22 3.98 -7.07 12.23
CA ASP A 22 4.39 -6.46 13.50
C ASP A 22 3.18 -6.27 14.44
N ALA A 23 1.98 -6.03 13.90
CA ALA A 23 0.71 -6.01 14.62
C ALA A 23 0.13 -7.41 14.89
N SER A 24 0.92 -8.48 14.72
CA SER A 24 0.53 -9.89 14.95
C SER A 24 -0.60 -10.39 14.04
N HIS A 25 -0.76 -9.80 12.87
CA HIS A 25 -1.67 -10.35 11.86
C HIS A 25 -1.04 -11.60 11.20
N GLN A 26 -1.87 -12.56 10.84
CA GLN A 26 -1.48 -13.65 9.93
C GLN A 26 -1.53 -13.12 8.50
N VAL A 27 -0.37 -12.77 7.95
CA VAL A 27 -0.29 -12.18 6.62
C VAL A 27 -0.11 -13.25 5.58
N THR A 28 -1.05 -13.33 4.63
CA THR A 28 -0.91 -14.11 3.40
C THR A 28 -0.73 -13.15 2.24
N PHE A 29 0.40 -13.25 1.55
CA PHE A 29 0.63 -12.50 0.31
C PHE A 29 -0.04 -13.21 -0.87
N ALA A 30 -0.63 -12.45 -1.79
CA ALA A 30 -1.11 -12.95 -3.09
C ALA A 30 -0.29 -12.30 -4.20
N ASP A 31 0.45 -13.09 -4.97
CA ASP A 31 1.32 -12.60 -6.03
C ASP A 31 1.22 -13.48 -7.28
N VAL A 32 1.76 -13.01 -8.41
CA VAL A 32 1.88 -13.78 -9.66
C VAL A 32 3.23 -14.48 -9.80
N ASN A 33 4.21 -14.11 -8.97
CA ASN A 33 5.57 -14.64 -9.01
C ASN A 33 5.66 -15.94 -8.20
N GLU A 34 5.53 -17.08 -8.88
CA GLU A 34 5.56 -18.41 -8.26
C GLU A 34 6.85 -18.67 -7.48
N THR A 35 8.00 -18.23 -7.99
CA THR A 35 9.28 -18.38 -7.28
C THR A 35 9.28 -17.66 -5.94
N LEU A 36 8.71 -16.45 -5.88
CA LEU A 36 8.59 -15.66 -4.66
C LEU A 36 7.61 -16.31 -3.68
N ILE A 37 6.50 -16.85 -4.21
CA ILE A 37 5.50 -17.59 -3.42
C ILE A 37 6.14 -18.81 -2.76
N ASP A 38 6.85 -19.63 -3.52
CA ASP A 38 7.53 -20.83 -3.02
C ASP A 38 8.55 -20.50 -1.92
N GLN A 39 9.35 -19.46 -2.14
CA GLN A 39 10.35 -19.02 -1.16
C GLN A 39 9.71 -18.52 0.14
N LEU A 40 8.64 -17.71 0.06
CA LEU A 40 7.89 -17.23 1.23
C LEU A 40 7.27 -18.40 2.00
N ASN A 41 6.68 -19.38 1.31
CA ASN A 41 6.07 -20.55 1.95
C ASN A 41 7.12 -21.47 2.57
N HIS A 42 8.29 -21.61 1.95
CA HIS A 42 9.37 -22.45 2.49
C HIS A 42 10.00 -21.83 3.74
N ARG A 43 10.29 -20.52 3.72
CA ARG A 43 10.98 -19.84 4.83
C ARG A 43 10.02 -19.35 5.92
N GLN A 44 8.81 -18.96 5.55
CA GLN A 44 7.79 -18.34 6.40
C GLN A 44 8.27 -17.06 7.12
N GLU A 45 9.38 -16.51 6.65
CA GLU A 45 9.98 -15.26 7.15
C GLU A 45 10.78 -14.56 6.04
N TYR A 46 11.00 -13.27 6.22
CA TYR A 46 11.91 -12.47 5.40
C TYR A 46 12.50 -11.32 6.22
N LYS A 47 13.58 -10.73 5.69
CA LYS A 47 14.28 -9.64 6.35
C LYS A 47 13.96 -8.29 5.71
N VAL A 48 13.87 -7.27 6.56
CA VAL A 48 13.70 -5.87 6.16
C VAL A 48 14.85 -5.05 6.74
N HIS A 49 15.68 -4.53 5.84
CA HIS A 49 16.78 -3.62 6.19
C HIS A 49 16.23 -2.21 6.24
N VAL A 50 16.14 -1.63 7.41
CA VAL A 50 15.78 -0.22 7.58
C VAL A 50 17.05 0.61 7.49
N VAL A 51 17.10 1.53 6.52
CA VAL A 51 18.24 2.43 6.30
C VAL A 51 17.85 3.87 6.63
N GLY A 52 18.84 4.68 7.02
CA GLY A 52 18.65 6.06 7.43
C GLY A 52 19.40 6.36 8.73
N THR A 53 18.81 7.19 9.59
CA THR A 53 19.41 7.56 10.89
C THR A 53 19.50 6.38 11.87
N ASP A 54 18.48 5.52 11.86
CA ASP A 54 18.40 4.35 12.76
C ASP A 54 18.43 3.08 11.90
N GLN A 55 19.65 2.63 11.59
CA GLN A 55 19.82 1.39 10.81
C GLN A 55 19.48 0.19 11.68
N LYS A 56 18.56 -0.66 11.20
CA LYS A 56 18.21 -1.91 11.86
C LYS A 56 17.84 -2.99 10.86
N LEU A 57 17.94 -4.23 11.30
CA LEU A 57 17.47 -5.41 10.58
C LEU A 57 16.26 -5.98 11.33
N ASP A 58 15.11 -5.92 10.69
CA ASP A 58 13.88 -6.53 11.21
C ASP A 58 13.65 -7.88 10.50
N VAL A 59 13.16 -8.88 11.24
CA VAL A 59 12.76 -10.17 10.69
C VAL A 59 11.25 -10.29 10.81
N VAL A 60 10.58 -10.33 9.67
CA VAL A 60 9.13 -10.51 9.58
C VAL A 60 8.82 -11.99 9.49
N ARG A 61 7.96 -12.50 10.38
CA ARG A 61 7.62 -13.92 10.53
C ARG A 61 6.12 -14.19 10.40
N ASN A 62 5.77 -15.48 10.36
CA ASN A 62 4.39 -15.96 10.25
C ASN A 62 3.69 -15.47 8.99
N VAL A 63 4.41 -15.46 7.90
CA VAL A 63 3.92 -15.10 6.57
C VAL A 63 3.74 -16.35 5.70
N ALA A 64 2.77 -16.27 4.81
CA ALA A 64 2.53 -17.26 3.76
C ALA A 64 2.27 -16.55 2.44
N ALA A 65 2.25 -17.27 1.35
CA ALA A 65 1.91 -16.70 0.05
C ALA A 65 1.05 -17.68 -0.79
N VAL A 66 0.23 -17.12 -1.68
CA VAL A 66 -0.60 -17.87 -2.60
C VAL A 66 -0.55 -17.20 -3.99
N SER A 67 -0.84 -17.98 -5.04
CA SER A 67 -1.01 -17.40 -6.37
C SER A 67 -2.25 -16.51 -6.42
N SER A 68 -2.10 -15.28 -6.91
CA SER A 68 -3.21 -14.33 -7.05
C SER A 68 -4.23 -14.72 -8.12
N ALA A 69 -3.89 -15.66 -9.00
CA ALA A 69 -4.76 -16.21 -10.04
C ALA A 69 -5.39 -17.56 -9.66
N GLY A 70 -4.99 -18.16 -8.54
CA GLY A 70 -5.39 -19.50 -8.12
C GLY A 70 -6.72 -19.56 -7.37
N HIS A 71 -7.15 -20.78 -7.03
CA HIS A 71 -8.33 -20.99 -6.16
C HIS A 71 -8.05 -20.64 -4.69
N GLU A 72 -6.79 -20.72 -4.27
CA GLU A 72 -6.41 -20.48 -2.87
C GLU A 72 -6.65 -19.03 -2.46
N VAL A 73 -6.39 -18.05 -3.34
CA VAL A 73 -6.65 -16.64 -3.03
C VAL A 73 -8.15 -16.40 -2.73
N ILE A 74 -9.05 -17.10 -3.44
CA ILE A 74 -10.50 -17.03 -3.17
C ILE A 74 -10.79 -17.56 -1.76
N ALA A 75 -10.22 -18.70 -1.37
CA ALA A 75 -10.37 -19.25 -0.03
C ALA A 75 -9.84 -18.31 1.07
N ARG A 76 -8.76 -17.55 0.78
CA ARG A 76 -8.25 -16.52 1.70
C ARG A 76 -9.20 -15.34 1.82
N ILE A 77 -9.84 -14.87 0.72
CA ILE A 77 -10.82 -13.77 0.79
C ILE A 77 -12.05 -14.18 1.62
N ILE A 78 -12.52 -15.44 1.49
CA ILE A 78 -13.66 -15.93 2.30
C ILE A 78 -13.42 -15.74 3.79
N THR A 79 -12.21 -15.94 4.27
CA THR A 79 -11.86 -15.96 5.71
C THR A 79 -11.08 -14.74 6.18
N ALA A 80 -10.77 -13.79 5.29
CA ALA A 80 -10.03 -12.59 5.65
C ALA A 80 -10.84 -11.65 6.55
N ASP A 81 -10.13 -10.98 7.45
CA ASP A 81 -10.63 -9.84 8.23
C ASP A 81 -10.22 -8.51 7.58
N LEU A 82 -9.12 -8.52 6.84
CA LEU A 82 -8.55 -7.37 6.14
C LEU A 82 -7.97 -7.80 4.80
N VAL A 83 -8.23 -7.03 3.75
CA VAL A 83 -7.56 -7.14 2.45
C VAL A 83 -6.80 -5.86 2.16
N THR A 84 -5.52 -5.94 1.80
CA THR A 84 -4.72 -4.78 1.42
C THR A 84 -4.03 -5.03 0.08
N THR A 85 -3.62 -3.97 -0.62
CA THR A 85 -2.92 -4.10 -1.90
C THR A 85 -1.67 -3.23 -1.97
N ALA A 86 -0.65 -3.69 -2.70
CA ALA A 86 0.50 -2.92 -3.16
C ALA A 86 1.01 -3.52 -4.48
N VAL A 87 0.14 -3.52 -5.49
CA VAL A 87 0.38 -4.12 -6.81
C VAL A 87 0.76 -3.08 -7.87
N GLY A 88 0.61 -1.82 -7.55
CA GLY A 88 0.75 -0.69 -8.46
C GLY A 88 -0.60 -0.28 -9.10
N PRO A 89 -0.82 1.03 -9.34
CA PRO A 89 -2.10 1.57 -9.82
C PRO A 89 -2.60 0.88 -11.11
N ASN A 90 -1.70 0.54 -12.03
CA ASN A 90 -2.04 -0.08 -13.32
C ASN A 90 -2.47 -1.56 -13.21
N ILE A 91 -2.26 -2.18 -12.05
CA ILE A 91 -2.62 -3.60 -11.81
C ILE A 91 -3.90 -3.70 -10.97
N LEU A 92 -4.30 -2.62 -10.32
CA LEU A 92 -5.43 -2.60 -9.40
C LEU A 92 -6.71 -3.13 -10.05
N ASP A 93 -6.99 -2.72 -11.29
CA ASP A 93 -8.16 -3.21 -12.07
C ASP A 93 -8.11 -4.73 -12.33
N LYS A 94 -6.90 -5.29 -12.47
CA LYS A 94 -6.74 -6.72 -12.77
C LYS A 94 -7.11 -7.63 -11.59
N ILE A 95 -6.92 -7.16 -10.36
CA ILE A 95 -7.29 -7.93 -9.17
C ILE A 95 -8.78 -7.82 -8.83
N ALA A 96 -9.49 -6.83 -9.40
CA ALA A 96 -10.90 -6.58 -9.10
C ALA A 96 -11.80 -7.80 -9.39
N SER A 97 -11.57 -8.52 -10.48
CA SER A 97 -12.34 -9.73 -10.80
C SER A 97 -12.09 -10.86 -9.80
N THR A 98 -10.85 -11.03 -9.33
CA THR A 98 -10.50 -12.02 -8.30
C THR A 98 -11.13 -11.64 -6.96
N LEU A 99 -11.06 -10.36 -6.59
CA LEU A 99 -11.68 -9.86 -5.36
C LEU A 99 -13.21 -10.02 -5.41
N ALA A 100 -13.86 -9.69 -6.54
CA ALA A 100 -15.30 -9.87 -6.72
C ALA A 100 -15.74 -11.34 -6.56
N LYS A 101 -15.01 -12.29 -7.18
CA LYS A 101 -15.26 -13.74 -7.03
C LYS A 101 -15.09 -14.18 -5.57
N GLY A 102 -14.07 -13.71 -4.89
CA GLY A 102 -13.83 -14.03 -3.49
C GLY A 102 -14.92 -13.47 -2.56
N LEU A 103 -15.39 -12.24 -2.81
CA LEU A 103 -16.49 -11.62 -2.07
C LEU A 103 -17.81 -12.37 -2.32
N GLN A 104 -18.12 -12.73 -3.56
CA GLN A 104 -19.29 -13.55 -3.85
C GLN A 104 -19.21 -14.87 -3.09
N ALA A 105 -18.09 -15.60 -3.17
CA ALA A 105 -17.92 -16.87 -2.47
C ALA A 105 -18.01 -16.71 -0.93
N ARG A 106 -17.52 -15.59 -0.39
CA ARG A 106 -17.66 -15.24 1.02
C ARG A 106 -19.14 -15.09 1.44
N PHE A 107 -19.93 -14.38 0.63
CA PHE A 107 -21.35 -14.17 0.89
C PHE A 107 -22.15 -15.49 0.71
N ASP A 108 -21.84 -16.28 -0.32
CA ASP A 108 -22.44 -17.62 -0.53
C ASP A 108 -22.14 -18.58 0.63
N ALA A 109 -20.99 -18.44 1.28
CA ALA A 109 -20.63 -19.20 2.47
C ALA A 109 -21.30 -18.66 3.76
N GLY A 110 -22.13 -17.61 3.66
CA GLY A 110 -22.80 -16.99 4.80
C GLY A 110 -21.88 -16.15 5.70
N ASN A 111 -20.66 -15.86 5.27
CA ASN A 111 -19.75 -15.02 6.05
C ASN A 111 -20.03 -13.54 5.79
N LEU A 112 -20.80 -12.93 6.69
CA LEU A 112 -21.20 -11.52 6.69
C LEU A 112 -20.44 -10.68 7.72
N THR A 113 -19.37 -11.22 8.33
CA THR A 113 -18.54 -10.44 9.26
C THR A 113 -17.87 -9.28 8.51
N PRO A 114 -17.65 -8.14 9.18
CA PRO A 114 -17.00 -7.00 8.57
C PRO A 114 -15.66 -7.38 7.92
N LEU A 115 -15.46 -6.92 6.69
CA LEU A 115 -14.22 -7.01 5.94
C LEU A 115 -13.83 -5.61 5.49
N ASN A 116 -12.56 -5.23 5.66
CA ASN A 116 -12.08 -3.97 5.09
C ASN A 116 -11.07 -4.24 3.98
N VAL A 117 -11.18 -3.46 2.91
CA VAL A 117 -10.28 -3.47 1.75
C VAL A 117 -9.56 -2.13 1.71
N ILE A 118 -8.23 -2.12 1.63
CA ILE A 118 -7.41 -0.91 1.60
C ILE A 118 -6.40 -1.02 0.46
N ALA A 119 -6.56 -0.21 -0.58
CA ALA A 119 -5.54 -0.09 -1.63
C ALA A 119 -4.43 0.85 -1.16
N CYS A 120 -3.23 0.29 -0.96
CA CYS A 120 -2.03 1.00 -0.52
C CYS A 120 -1.16 1.38 -1.73
N GLU A 121 -1.76 2.13 -2.64
CA GLU A 121 -1.16 2.50 -3.92
C GLU A 121 -0.81 4.00 -3.94
N ASN A 122 0.16 4.38 -4.75
CA ASN A 122 0.42 5.80 -5.01
C ASN A 122 -0.64 6.37 -5.98
N MET A 123 -1.87 6.43 -5.52
CA MET A 123 -3.05 6.82 -6.28
C MET A 123 -4.05 7.53 -5.37
N VAL A 124 -4.64 8.62 -5.85
CA VAL A 124 -5.72 9.31 -5.15
C VAL A 124 -6.99 8.46 -5.22
N ARG A 125 -7.61 8.16 -4.07
CA ARG A 125 -8.83 7.36 -3.95
C ARG A 125 -8.73 5.99 -4.61
N GLY A 126 -7.57 5.34 -4.45
CA GLY A 126 -7.28 4.05 -5.08
C GLY A 126 -8.25 2.95 -4.66
N THR A 127 -8.71 2.96 -3.40
CA THR A 127 -9.65 1.96 -2.90
C THR A 127 -11.08 2.23 -3.41
N SER A 128 -11.50 3.50 -3.48
CA SER A 128 -12.77 3.88 -4.13
C SER A 128 -12.81 3.42 -5.59
N HIS A 129 -11.71 3.63 -6.32
CA HIS A 129 -11.57 3.13 -7.70
C HIS A 129 -11.65 1.60 -7.75
N LEU A 130 -10.95 0.89 -6.87
CA LEU A 130 -11.02 -0.58 -6.80
C LEU A 130 -12.45 -1.06 -6.52
N LYS A 131 -13.22 -0.37 -5.67
CA LYS A 131 -14.63 -0.68 -5.43
C LYS A 131 -15.45 -0.61 -6.72
N GLU A 132 -15.29 0.47 -7.48
CA GLU A 132 -15.98 0.65 -8.77
C GLU A 132 -15.64 -0.49 -9.74
N GLU A 133 -14.38 -0.90 -9.82
CA GLU A 133 -13.96 -2.02 -10.64
C GLU A 133 -14.53 -3.37 -10.16
N VAL A 134 -14.56 -3.62 -8.84
CA VAL A 134 -15.16 -4.83 -8.24
C VAL A 134 -16.65 -4.94 -8.58
N LEU A 135 -17.38 -3.82 -8.52
CA LEU A 135 -18.81 -3.80 -8.81
C LEU A 135 -19.15 -4.17 -10.27
N LYS A 136 -18.21 -4.04 -11.20
CA LYS A 136 -18.40 -4.50 -12.59
C LYS A 136 -18.44 -6.01 -12.71
N TYR A 137 -17.82 -6.74 -11.78
CA TYR A 137 -17.73 -8.21 -11.79
C TYR A 137 -18.62 -8.88 -10.75
N LEU A 138 -18.99 -8.17 -9.69
CA LEU A 138 -19.86 -8.71 -8.63
C LEU A 138 -21.32 -8.63 -9.08
N PRO A 139 -22.08 -9.76 -9.08
CA PRO A 139 -23.48 -9.71 -9.45
C PRO A 139 -24.31 -8.75 -8.59
N VAL A 140 -25.24 -8.03 -9.22
CA VAL A 140 -26.06 -6.97 -8.58
C VAL A 140 -26.77 -7.45 -7.30
N ALA A 141 -27.14 -8.72 -7.25
CA ALA A 141 -27.79 -9.34 -6.07
C ALA A 141 -26.95 -9.22 -4.78
N TYR A 142 -25.62 -9.10 -4.90
CA TYR A 142 -24.69 -8.97 -3.75
C TYR A 142 -24.35 -7.54 -3.39
N HIS A 143 -24.74 -6.53 -4.19
CA HIS A 143 -24.33 -5.13 -3.95
C HIS A 143 -24.81 -4.60 -2.60
N ALA A 144 -26.04 -4.91 -2.20
CA ALA A 144 -26.56 -4.50 -0.89
C ALA A 144 -25.77 -5.13 0.27
N THR A 145 -25.41 -6.42 0.15
CA THR A 145 -24.57 -7.12 1.13
C THR A 145 -23.16 -6.54 1.18
N LEU A 146 -22.58 -6.21 0.03
CA LEU A 146 -21.28 -5.54 -0.06
C LEU A 146 -21.28 -4.23 0.75
N GLU A 147 -22.28 -3.37 0.53
CA GLU A 147 -22.38 -2.08 1.22
C GLU A 147 -22.55 -2.23 2.74
N GLN A 148 -23.16 -3.30 3.20
CA GLN A 148 -23.34 -3.56 4.63
C GLN A 148 -22.09 -4.11 5.29
N CYS A 149 -21.39 -5.03 4.64
CA CYS A 149 -20.36 -5.87 5.28
C CYS A 149 -18.94 -5.50 4.88
N VAL A 150 -18.72 -4.77 3.75
CA VAL A 150 -17.38 -4.49 3.25
C VAL A 150 -17.07 -3.00 3.27
N GLY A 151 -16.03 -2.60 3.98
CA GLY A 151 -15.46 -1.26 3.94
C GLY A 151 -14.41 -1.17 2.81
N PHE A 152 -14.58 -0.24 1.90
CA PHE A 152 -13.55 0.12 0.94
C PHE A 152 -12.92 1.43 1.41
N VAL A 153 -11.75 1.30 2.04
CA VAL A 153 -11.12 2.37 2.81
C VAL A 153 -10.00 3.00 2.01
N ASP A 154 -10.17 4.25 1.61
CA ASP A 154 -9.13 5.00 0.92
C ASP A 154 -7.95 5.26 1.85
N SER A 155 -6.75 5.31 1.28
CA SER A 155 -5.52 5.55 2.04
C SER A 155 -4.55 6.44 1.28
N ALA A 156 -3.67 7.08 2.05
CA ALA A 156 -2.46 7.73 1.55
C ALA A 156 -1.26 7.01 2.15
N VAL A 157 -0.33 6.59 1.29
CA VAL A 157 0.87 5.86 1.68
C VAL A 157 2.11 6.62 1.26
N ASP A 158 3.12 6.62 2.12
CA ASP A 158 4.42 7.23 1.84
C ASP A 158 5.55 6.44 2.51
N ARG A 159 6.39 5.84 1.69
CA ARG A 159 7.65 5.21 2.08
C ARG A 159 8.53 5.00 0.86
N ILE A 160 9.79 5.37 0.94
CA ILE A 160 10.76 5.03 -0.08
C ILE A 160 11.27 3.60 0.15
N VAL A 161 11.15 2.78 -0.89
CA VAL A 161 11.66 1.42 -0.95
C VAL A 161 12.66 1.36 -2.11
N PRO A 162 13.98 1.50 -1.83
CA PRO A 162 14.99 1.47 -2.86
C PRO A 162 14.99 0.14 -3.62
N PRO A 163 15.41 0.11 -4.89
CA PRO A 163 15.60 -1.13 -5.62
C PRO A 163 16.57 -2.05 -4.87
N ALA A 164 16.29 -3.36 -4.86
CA ALA A 164 17.20 -4.36 -4.31
C ALA A 164 18.53 -4.38 -5.09
N ALA A 165 19.65 -4.58 -4.42
CA ALA A 165 20.93 -4.79 -5.08
C ALA A 165 20.94 -6.16 -5.78
N ALA A 166 21.70 -6.28 -6.88
CA ALA A 166 21.68 -7.46 -7.76
C ALA A 166 22.10 -8.78 -7.07
N ASN A 167 22.72 -8.72 -5.90
CA ASN A 167 23.23 -9.87 -5.16
C ASN A 167 22.47 -10.13 -3.84
N ASP A 168 21.37 -9.46 -3.60
CA ASP A 168 20.60 -9.62 -2.38
C ASP A 168 19.73 -10.88 -2.42
N ASP A 169 19.44 -11.42 -1.25
CA ASP A 169 18.42 -12.46 -1.09
C ASP A 169 17.08 -11.93 -1.66
N PRO A 170 16.41 -12.66 -2.57
CA PRO A 170 15.16 -12.20 -3.20
C PRO A 170 14.05 -11.86 -2.21
N LEU A 171 14.10 -12.41 -0.99
CA LEU A 171 13.16 -12.10 0.08
C LEU A 171 13.56 -10.88 0.92
N GLU A 172 14.82 -10.46 0.90
CA GLU A 172 15.26 -9.26 1.63
C GLU A 172 14.74 -7.99 0.95
N VAL A 173 14.35 -7.01 1.75
CA VAL A 173 13.85 -5.72 1.29
C VAL A 173 14.56 -4.61 2.06
N THR A 174 14.99 -3.57 1.35
CA THR A 174 15.53 -2.36 1.96
C THR A 174 14.47 -1.26 1.95
N VAL A 175 14.31 -0.57 3.07
CA VAL A 175 13.35 0.52 3.23
C VAL A 175 13.97 1.68 3.99
N GLU A 176 13.47 2.90 3.79
CA GLU A 176 13.83 4.02 4.67
C GLU A 176 13.15 3.90 6.04
N SER A 177 13.68 4.63 7.04
CA SER A 177 13.10 4.67 8.38
C SER A 177 11.74 5.35 8.43
N PHE A 178 11.52 6.37 7.58
CA PHE A 178 10.23 7.05 7.48
C PHE A 178 9.16 6.17 6.82
N SER A 179 7.96 6.19 7.37
CA SER A 179 6.77 5.63 6.73
C SER A 179 5.53 6.34 7.21
N GLU A 180 4.56 6.51 6.32
CA GLU A 180 3.26 7.09 6.63
C GLU A 180 2.16 6.28 5.93
N TRP A 181 1.20 5.80 6.71
CA TRP A 181 0.02 5.10 6.21
C TRP A 181 -1.22 5.70 6.85
N ILE A 182 -1.85 6.63 6.15
CA ILE A 182 -3.06 7.33 6.60
C ILE A 182 -4.27 6.67 5.95
N VAL A 183 -5.33 6.43 6.73
CA VAL A 183 -6.55 5.77 6.26
C VAL A 183 -7.80 6.59 6.61
N ASP A 184 -8.78 6.60 5.72
CA ASP A 184 -10.07 7.24 5.98
C ASP A 184 -10.91 6.40 6.95
N ARG A 185 -10.99 6.83 8.21
CA ARG A 185 -11.69 6.06 9.23
C ARG A 185 -13.20 5.99 9.01
N THR A 186 -13.78 6.91 8.24
CA THR A 186 -15.24 6.97 8.01
C THR A 186 -15.74 5.85 7.10
N GLN A 187 -14.82 5.21 6.36
CA GLN A 187 -15.14 4.16 5.38
C GLN A 187 -15.02 2.73 5.96
N PHE A 188 -14.53 2.58 7.20
CA PHE A 188 -14.40 1.27 7.82
C PHE A 188 -15.76 0.64 8.16
N LYS A 189 -15.79 -0.68 8.10
CA LYS A 189 -16.86 -1.52 8.67
C LYS A 189 -16.35 -2.25 9.90
N GLY A 190 -17.15 -2.25 10.97
CA GLY A 190 -16.74 -2.85 12.23
C GLY A 190 -15.66 -2.06 12.97
N GLU A 191 -14.83 -2.77 13.73
CA GLU A 191 -13.76 -2.15 14.53
C GLU A 191 -12.53 -1.84 13.67
N LEU A 192 -11.87 -0.72 13.99
CA LEU A 192 -10.61 -0.31 13.38
C LEU A 192 -9.49 -1.27 13.80
N PRO A 193 -8.73 -1.82 12.83
CA PRO A 193 -7.54 -2.61 13.14
C PRO A 193 -6.51 -1.78 13.91
N GLN A 194 -5.97 -2.36 14.98
CA GLN A 194 -4.89 -1.73 15.75
C GLN A 194 -3.53 -2.09 15.11
N VAL A 195 -3.04 -1.25 14.23
CA VAL A 195 -1.76 -1.43 13.53
C VAL A 195 -0.88 -0.21 13.81
N ALA A 196 0.24 -0.42 14.49
CA ALA A 196 1.20 0.66 14.71
C ALA A 196 1.74 1.16 13.36
N GLY A 197 1.66 2.47 13.15
CA GLY A 197 2.04 3.09 11.86
C GLY A 197 0.89 3.19 10.85
N MET A 198 -0.32 2.76 11.18
CA MET A 198 -1.55 3.10 10.46
C MET A 198 -2.29 4.21 11.24
N GLU A 199 -2.51 5.34 10.61
CA GLU A 199 -3.11 6.53 11.23
C GLU A 199 -4.51 6.79 10.64
N PRO A 200 -5.58 6.59 11.41
CA PRO A 200 -6.94 6.89 10.95
C PRO A 200 -7.22 8.40 11.01
N THR A 201 -7.87 8.93 9.97
CA THR A 201 -8.27 10.33 9.88
C THR A 201 -9.70 10.49 9.34
N ASP A 202 -10.35 11.58 9.67
CA ASP A 202 -11.63 11.99 9.05
C ASP A 202 -11.40 12.88 7.82
N ASN A 203 -10.18 13.30 7.56
CA ASN A 203 -9.84 14.20 6.46
C ASN A 203 -8.63 13.69 5.67
N LEU A 204 -8.79 12.52 5.03
CA LEU A 204 -7.73 11.92 4.24
C LEU A 204 -7.23 12.83 3.13
N MET A 205 -8.12 13.61 2.50
CA MET A 205 -7.74 14.47 1.37
C MET A 205 -6.72 15.54 1.75
N ALA A 206 -6.73 16.04 2.98
CA ALA A 206 -5.71 16.98 3.45
C ALA A 206 -4.30 16.36 3.43
N PHE A 207 -4.17 15.09 3.81
CA PHE A 207 -2.90 14.35 3.77
C PHE A 207 -2.45 14.04 2.34
N VAL A 208 -3.39 13.63 1.48
CA VAL A 208 -3.13 13.42 0.04
C VAL A 208 -2.62 14.70 -0.61
N GLU A 209 -3.33 15.82 -0.42
CA GLU A 209 -2.92 17.13 -0.95
C GLU A 209 -1.56 17.57 -0.40
N ARG A 210 -1.33 17.43 0.92
CA ARG A 210 -0.03 17.74 1.53
C ARG A 210 1.09 16.97 0.83
N LYS A 211 0.95 15.65 0.65
CA LYS A 211 1.95 14.83 -0.01
C LYS A 211 2.18 15.25 -1.47
N LEU A 212 1.10 15.44 -2.23
CA LEU A 212 1.18 15.81 -3.66
C LEU A 212 1.86 17.17 -3.85
N PHE A 213 1.44 18.17 -3.09
CA PHE A 213 1.89 19.56 -3.27
C PHE A 213 3.23 19.87 -2.56
N THR A 214 3.74 18.98 -1.72
CA THR A 214 5.07 19.14 -1.10
C THR A 214 6.04 18.08 -1.60
N LEU A 215 5.97 16.86 -1.09
CA LEU A 215 6.94 15.81 -1.37
C LEU A 215 7.01 15.46 -2.87
N ASN A 216 5.86 15.17 -3.49
CA ASN A 216 5.83 14.77 -4.90
C ASN A 216 6.27 15.93 -5.80
N THR A 217 5.87 17.17 -5.49
CA THR A 217 6.34 18.37 -6.18
C THR A 217 7.86 18.52 -6.09
N GLY A 218 8.43 18.36 -4.89
CA GLY A 218 9.88 18.42 -4.70
C GLY A 218 10.62 17.36 -5.50
N HIS A 219 10.15 16.12 -5.47
CA HIS A 219 10.75 15.01 -6.23
C HIS A 219 10.69 15.25 -7.74
N ILE A 220 9.53 15.62 -8.28
CA ILE A 220 9.35 15.77 -9.73
C ILE A 220 10.18 16.94 -10.29
N VAL A 221 10.21 18.07 -9.58
CA VAL A 221 11.03 19.23 -9.97
C VAL A 221 12.50 18.87 -9.92
N THR A 222 12.96 18.16 -8.88
CA THR A 222 14.34 17.70 -8.75
C THR A 222 14.70 16.77 -9.91
N ALA A 223 13.84 15.80 -10.23
CA ALA A 223 14.07 14.81 -11.28
C ALA A 223 14.20 15.47 -12.68
N TYR A 224 13.27 16.35 -13.04
CA TYR A 224 13.30 17.03 -14.33
C TYR A 224 14.50 17.97 -14.48
N LEU A 225 14.76 18.80 -13.47
CA LEU A 225 15.91 19.72 -13.52
C LEU A 225 17.24 18.96 -13.49
N GLY A 226 17.30 17.89 -12.70
CA GLY A 226 18.46 16.99 -12.66
C GLY A 226 18.73 16.34 -14.02
N LYS A 227 17.69 15.79 -14.66
CA LYS A 227 17.79 15.20 -15.99
C LYS A 227 18.30 16.19 -17.04
N LEU A 228 17.77 17.43 -17.01
CA LEU A 228 18.21 18.51 -17.92
C LEU A 228 19.69 18.89 -17.73
N ARG A 229 20.25 18.66 -16.53
CA ARG A 229 21.66 18.94 -16.22
C ARG A 229 22.56 17.70 -16.26
N GLY A 230 22.04 16.55 -16.66
CA GLY A 230 22.81 15.32 -16.83
C GLY A 230 23.04 14.52 -15.53
N TYR A 231 22.37 14.86 -14.43
CA TYR A 231 22.38 14.04 -13.22
C TYR A 231 21.61 12.75 -13.42
N HIS A 232 22.05 11.67 -12.78
CA HIS A 232 21.44 10.35 -12.90
C HIS A 232 20.50 10.01 -11.77
N THR A 233 20.67 10.65 -10.60
CA THR A 233 19.85 10.39 -9.41
C THR A 233 19.26 11.68 -8.84
N VAL A 234 18.13 11.56 -8.14
CA VAL A 234 17.52 12.67 -7.38
C VAL A 234 18.48 13.20 -6.32
N ARG A 235 19.25 12.30 -5.69
CA ARG A 235 20.25 12.66 -4.69
C ARG A 235 21.32 13.58 -5.24
N GLU A 236 21.96 13.20 -6.36
CA GLU A 236 22.95 14.05 -7.04
C GLU A 236 22.36 15.40 -7.44
N ALA A 237 21.15 15.36 -8.02
CA ALA A 237 20.48 16.57 -8.50
C ALA A 237 20.15 17.56 -7.37
N ILE A 238 19.71 17.10 -6.20
CA ILE A 238 19.35 17.98 -5.09
C ILE A 238 20.57 18.56 -4.36
N GLU A 239 21.76 18.00 -4.55
CA GLU A 239 23.02 18.56 -4.06
C GLU A 239 23.45 19.80 -4.85
N ASP A 240 22.99 19.97 -6.11
CA ASP A 240 23.20 21.19 -6.90
C ASP A 240 22.44 22.37 -6.27
N PRO A 241 23.15 23.47 -5.86
CA PRO A 241 22.52 24.59 -5.18
C PRO A 241 21.46 25.32 -6.01
N LEU A 242 21.60 25.35 -7.34
CA LEU A 242 20.62 26.00 -8.23
C LEU A 242 19.35 25.15 -8.36
N ILE A 243 19.48 23.84 -8.44
CA ILE A 243 18.33 22.93 -8.44
C ILE A 243 17.64 23.03 -7.09
N ARG A 244 18.38 22.89 -5.98
CA ARG A 244 17.83 22.99 -4.62
C ARG A 244 17.06 24.28 -4.40
N SER A 245 17.60 25.42 -4.84
CA SER A 245 16.90 26.71 -4.72
C SER A 245 15.57 26.74 -5.49
N LYS A 246 15.55 26.19 -6.72
CA LYS A 246 14.31 26.12 -7.52
C LYS A 246 13.29 25.17 -6.93
N VAL A 247 13.73 23.99 -6.46
CA VAL A 247 12.88 22.99 -5.79
C VAL A 247 12.23 23.61 -4.55
N ARG A 248 13.03 24.28 -3.70
CA ARG A 248 12.53 24.94 -2.52
C ARG A 248 11.43 25.96 -2.85
N ARG A 249 11.67 26.83 -3.83
CA ARG A 249 10.67 27.81 -4.27
C ARG A 249 9.40 27.17 -4.81
N ALA A 250 9.52 26.12 -5.63
CA ALA A 250 8.35 25.39 -6.13
C ALA A 250 7.53 24.77 -4.99
N MET A 251 8.20 24.22 -3.97
CA MET A 251 7.52 23.67 -2.79
C MET A 251 6.90 24.78 -1.92
N GLU A 252 7.53 25.93 -1.79
CA GLU A 252 6.96 27.09 -1.10
C GLU A 252 5.70 27.62 -1.82
N GLU A 253 5.74 27.73 -3.15
CA GLU A 253 4.59 28.16 -3.97
C GLU A 253 3.42 27.17 -3.86
N SER A 254 3.67 25.87 -4.03
CA SER A 254 2.62 24.85 -3.92
C SER A 254 2.14 24.67 -2.48
N GLY A 255 3.04 24.77 -1.49
CA GLY A 255 2.71 24.65 -0.08
C GLY A 255 1.90 25.83 0.47
N ALA A 256 2.01 27.04 -0.11
CA ALA A 256 1.24 28.21 0.29
C ALA A 256 -0.28 27.96 0.18
N VAL A 257 -0.73 27.09 -0.73
CA VAL A 257 -2.13 26.70 -0.87
C VAL A 257 -2.60 25.85 0.31
N GLN A 258 -1.67 25.15 0.99
CA GLN A 258 -1.96 24.27 2.13
C GLN A 258 -2.06 25.02 3.47
N ILE A 259 -1.48 26.22 3.55
CA ILE A 259 -1.53 27.04 4.76
C ILE A 259 -2.99 27.46 5.02
N GLY A 260 -3.62 26.89 6.05
CA GLY A 260 -5.02 27.11 6.40
C GLY A 260 -5.97 25.94 6.07
N ARG A 261 -5.51 24.92 5.33
CA ARG A 261 -6.29 23.70 5.10
C ARG A 261 -5.89 22.53 6.00
N ALA A 262 -4.64 22.52 6.47
CA ALA A 262 -4.09 21.43 7.29
C ALA A 262 -4.40 21.54 8.80
N HIS A 263 -5.15 22.56 9.21
CA HIS A 263 -5.53 22.81 10.60
C HIS A 263 -7.05 22.76 10.84
N VAL A 264 -7.77 22.05 9.98
CA VAL A 264 -9.20 21.84 10.18
C VAL A 264 -9.46 20.39 10.54
#